data_909378a390cbad2e2d462a49f1c4af14
#
_entry.id   909378a390cbad2e2d462a49f1c4af14
#
_cell.length_a   1.000
_cell.length_b   1.000
_cell.length_c   1.000
_cell.angle_alpha   90.00
_cell.angle_beta   90.00
_cell.angle_gamma   90.00
#
_symmetry.space_group_name_H-M   'P 1'
#
loop_
_entity.id
_entity.type
_entity.pdbx_description
1 polymer ?
#
loop_
_entity_poly.entity_id
_entity_poly.type
_entity_poly.pdbx_seq_one_letter_code
_entity_poly.pdbx_strand_id
1 'polypeptide(L)'
;VYNAIVEGISIIDGKDKSRDAGAIPSILTEALAVGFDNSVGHDYLEDAQSRFEYYHTVEKKIPFDLDFFNRITKGGLPPKTLNIALAGTGVGKSLFMCHMAANCMNQGKNVLYITLEMAEERIAERIDANLMNVSMEDLHDLPKTMYDTKMKHIIKNTNGQLVIKEYPTASAHSAHFRGLIKELAIKKSFRPDIIFIDYLNICASSRFKGAANVNSYM
;
A
#
# COMPACT_ATOMS: atom_id res chain seq x y z
N VAL A 1 0.49 -10.49 -28.73
CA VAL A 1 0.30 -11.62 -27.79
C VAL A 1 0.04 -12.92 -28.56
N TYR A 2 -1.01 -12.99 -29.42
CA TYR A 2 -1.31 -14.21 -30.20
C TYR A 2 -0.08 -14.72 -30.97
N ASN A 3 0.58 -13.86 -31.75
CA ASN A 3 1.77 -14.22 -32.51
C ASN A 3 2.91 -14.72 -31.63
N ALA A 4 3.10 -14.11 -30.46
CA ALA A 4 4.13 -14.54 -29.50
C ALA A 4 3.83 -15.93 -28.90
N ILE A 5 2.56 -16.25 -28.70
CA ILE A 5 2.15 -17.59 -28.25
C ILE A 5 2.41 -18.62 -29.36
N VAL A 6 2.03 -18.32 -30.61
CA VAL A 6 2.27 -19.19 -31.76
C VAL A 6 3.77 -19.43 -31.98
N GLU A 7 4.58 -18.38 -31.84
CA GLU A 7 6.04 -18.45 -31.92
C GLU A 7 6.63 -19.32 -30.79
N GLY A 8 6.16 -19.14 -29.55
CA GLY A 8 6.56 -19.99 -28.42
C GLY A 8 6.21 -21.47 -28.63
N ILE A 9 5.02 -21.76 -29.16
CA ILE A 9 4.62 -23.14 -29.52
C ILE A 9 5.53 -23.71 -30.63
N SER A 10 5.88 -22.90 -31.63
CA SER A 10 6.77 -23.31 -32.73
C SER A 10 8.17 -23.70 -32.24
N ILE A 11 8.68 -23.00 -31.20
CA ILE A 11 9.94 -23.32 -30.54
C ILE A 11 9.82 -24.63 -29.76
N ILE A 12 8.73 -24.83 -29.02
CA ILE A 12 8.48 -26.06 -28.23
C ILE A 12 8.34 -27.28 -29.16
N ASP A 13 7.65 -27.14 -30.26
CA ASP A 13 7.45 -28.18 -31.26
C ASP A 13 8.71 -28.48 -32.10
N GLY A 14 9.79 -27.72 -31.90
CA GLY A 14 11.04 -27.89 -32.65
C GLY A 14 10.94 -27.49 -34.16
N LYS A 15 9.90 -26.75 -34.51
CA LYS A 15 9.71 -26.19 -35.86
C LYS A 15 10.63 -24.97 -36.07
N ASP A 16 10.83 -24.16 -35.06
CA ASP A 16 11.85 -23.12 -35.05
C ASP A 16 13.11 -23.66 -34.34
N LYS A 17 14.13 -23.95 -35.13
CA LYS A 17 15.43 -24.44 -34.65
C LYS A 17 16.44 -23.32 -34.37
N SER A 18 16.07 -22.09 -34.65
CA SER A 18 16.96 -20.93 -34.46
C SER A 18 17.01 -20.44 -33.00
N ARG A 19 16.02 -20.84 -32.20
CA ARG A 19 15.88 -20.42 -30.79
C ARG A 19 15.61 -21.61 -29.89
N ASP A 20 16.05 -21.52 -28.65
CA ASP A 20 15.77 -22.52 -27.63
C ASP A 20 14.55 -22.14 -26.76
N ALA A 21 14.09 -23.06 -25.92
CA ALA A 21 12.98 -22.83 -25.02
C ALA A 21 13.22 -21.69 -24.00
N GLY A 22 14.47 -21.34 -23.76
CA GLY A 22 14.86 -20.22 -22.89
C GLY A 22 14.48 -18.84 -23.46
N ALA A 23 14.24 -18.73 -24.77
CA ALA A 23 13.80 -17.49 -25.40
C ALA A 23 12.30 -17.19 -25.20
N ILE A 24 11.48 -18.17 -24.87
CA ILE A 24 10.02 -18.04 -24.76
C ILE A 24 9.58 -16.99 -23.72
N PRO A 25 10.16 -16.94 -22.49
CA PRO A 25 9.81 -15.90 -21.54
C PRO A 25 10.03 -14.48 -22.05
N SER A 26 11.11 -14.23 -22.79
CA SER A 26 11.41 -12.91 -23.38
C SER A 26 10.38 -12.53 -24.42
N ILE A 27 10.07 -13.45 -25.35
CA ILE A 27 9.08 -13.25 -26.43
C ILE A 27 7.71 -12.89 -25.86
N LEU A 28 7.27 -13.61 -24.81
CA LEU A 28 6.00 -13.34 -24.15
C LEU A 28 6.02 -12.01 -23.38
N THR A 29 7.13 -11.72 -22.71
CA THR A 29 7.29 -10.45 -21.97
C THR A 29 7.25 -9.24 -22.89
N GLU A 30 7.94 -9.30 -24.04
CA GLU A 30 7.92 -8.24 -25.05
C GLU A 30 6.52 -8.04 -25.63
N ALA A 31 5.82 -9.15 -25.95
CA ALA A 31 4.46 -9.09 -26.48
C ALA A 31 3.43 -8.55 -25.46
N LEU A 32 3.67 -8.76 -24.17
CA LEU A 32 2.83 -8.23 -23.08
C LEU A 32 3.20 -6.78 -22.72
N ALA A 33 4.41 -6.34 -23.04
CA ALA A 33 4.83 -4.96 -22.83
C ALA A 33 4.19 -3.99 -23.83
N VAL A 34 3.68 -4.47 -24.96
CA VAL A 34 2.85 -3.68 -25.86
C VAL A 34 1.48 -3.49 -25.20
N GLY A 35 1.28 -2.33 -24.59
CA GLY A 35 0.01 -1.97 -23.95
C GLY A 35 -1.13 -1.94 -24.98
N PHE A 36 -2.32 -2.42 -24.59
CA PHE A 36 -3.56 -2.23 -25.34
C PHE A 36 -4.13 -0.82 -25.18
N ASP A 37 -3.41 0.03 -24.46
CA ASP A 37 -3.78 1.43 -24.29
C ASP A 37 -3.45 2.19 -25.57
N ASN A 38 -4.46 2.72 -26.20
CA ASN A 38 -4.32 3.55 -27.41
C ASN A 38 -3.66 4.90 -27.12
N SER A 39 -3.50 5.25 -25.84
CA SER A 39 -2.83 6.47 -25.39
C SER A 39 -1.33 6.23 -25.24
N VAL A 40 -0.55 6.63 -26.23
CA VAL A 40 0.92 6.55 -26.23
C VAL A 40 1.55 7.73 -25.48
N GLY A 41 0.77 8.44 -24.68
CA GLY A 41 1.21 9.60 -23.95
C GLY A 41 0.27 10.79 -24.15
N HIS A 42 0.71 11.95 -23.67
CA HIS A 42 -0.03 13.20 -23.73
C HIS A 42 0.72 14.16 -24.63
N ASP A 43 0.12 14.54 -25.77
CA ASP A 43 0.70 15.57 -26.62
C ASP A 43 0.53 16.94 -25.97
N TYR A 44 1.66 17.60 -25.71
CA TYR A 44 1.64 18.85 -24.96
C TYR A 44 0.87 19.98 -25.67
N LEU A 45 0.91 20.07 -26.98
CA LEU A 45 0.26 21.12 -27.73
C LEU A 45 -1.19 20.77 -28.08
N GLU A 46 -1.43 19.53 -28.53
CA GLU A 46 -2.75 19.10 -28.97
C GLU A 46 -3.72 18.90 -27.82
N ASP A 47 -3.25 18.39 -26.66
CA ASP A 47 -4.09 18.08 -25.51
C ASP A 47 -4.29 19.24 -24.53
N ALA A 48 -4.14 20.47 -24.96
CA ALA A 48 -4.27 21.65 -24.10
C ALA A 48 -5.65 21.76 -23.42
N GLN A 49 -6.72 21.39 -24.13
CA GLN A 49 -8.08 21.41 -23.58
C GLN A 49 -8.26 20.38 -22.46
N SER A 50 -7.78 19.15 -22.68
CA SER A 50 -7.83 18.08 -21.66
C SER A 50 -7.07 18.48 -20.39
N ARG A 51 -5.95 19.19 -20.52
CA ARG A 51 -5.20 19.70 -19.36
C ARG A 51 -5.97 20.80 -18.63
N PHE A 52 -6.62 21.70 -19.35
CA PHE A 52 -7.45 22.73 -18.73
C PHE A 52 -8.57 22.10 -17.89
N GLU A 53 -9.27 21.10 -18.41
CA GLU A 53 -10.31 20.36 -17.70
C GLU A 53 -9.74 19.66 -16.47
N TYR A 54 -8.57 19.04 -16.60
CA TYR A 54 -7.87 18.39 -15.47
C TYR A 54 -7.55 19.40 -14.35
N TYR A 55 -7.10 20.62 -14.68
CA TYR A 55 -6.79 21.66 -13.68
C TYR A 55 -8.01 22.10 -12.87
N HIS A 56 -9.21 21.95 -13.44
CA HIS A 56 -10.48 22.30 -12.79
C HIS A 56 -11.17 21.09 -12.16
N THR A 57 -10.60 19.91 -12.26
CA THR A 57 -11.12 18.71 -11.62
C THR A 57 -10.77 18.72 -10.13
N VAL A 58 -11.78 18.60 -9.27
CA VAL A 58 -11.57 18.50 -7.82
C VAL A 58 -11.01 17.12 -7.50
N GLU A 59 -9.74 17.05 -7.11
CA GLU A 59 -9.09 15.80 -6.72
C GLU A 59 -9.67 15.29 -5.40
N LYS A 60 -10.08 14.02 -5.37
CA LYS A 60 -10.57 13.35 -4.15
C LYS A 60 -9.39 12.99 -3.24
N LYS A 61 -9.10 13.86 -2.29
CA LYS A 61 -8.08 13.64 -1.27
C LYS A 61 -8.63 12.84 -0.08
N ILE A 62 -7.74 12.22 0.68
CA ILE A 62 -8.04 11.61 1.97
C ILE A 62 -7.72 12.64 3.04
N PRO A 63 -8.72 13.26 3.70
CA PRO A 63 -8.45 14.28 4.70
C PRO A 63 -7.88 13.67 5.98
N PHE A 64 -7.09 14.47 6.67
CA PHE A 64 -6.75 14.20 8.05
C PHE A 64 -7.95 14.57 8.94
N ASP A 65 -8.03 14.03 10.14
CA ASP A 65 -8.92 14.53 11.20
C ASP A 65 -8.31 15.69 11.99
N LEU A 66 -7.12 16.13 11.59
CA LEU A 66 -6.36 17.23 12.16
C LEU A 66 -6.40 18.45 11.20
N ASP A 67 -7.14 19.47 11.55
CA ASP A 67 -7.34 20.68 10.73
C ASP A 67 -6.04 21.33 10.26
N PHE A 68 -5.03 21.32 11.12
CA PHE A 68 -3.72 21.86 10.77
C PHE A 68 -3.11 21.20 9.53
N PHE A 69 -3.14 19.88 9.47
CA PHE A 69 -2.63 19.13 8.31
C PHE A 69 -3.50 19.32 7.07
N ASN A 70 -4.83 19.40 7.23
CA ASN A 70 -5.73 19.69 6.11
C ASN A 70 -5.47 21.06 5.50
N ARG A 71 -5.16 22.07 6.31
CA ARG A 71 -4.78 23.41 5.81
C ARG A 71 -3.48 23.37 5.02
N ILE A 72 -2.44 22.71 5.52
CA ILE A 72 -1.13 22.60 4.84
C ILE A 72 -1.26 21.82 3.53
N THR A 73 -1.98 20.71 3.53
CA THR A 73 -2.13 19.83 2.36
C THR A 73 -3.26 20.24 1.44
N LYS A 74 -3.95 21.34 1.74
CA LYS A 74 -5.12 21.81 0.98
C LYS A 74 -6.18 20.72 0.82
N GLY A 75 -6.56 20.10 1.95
CA GLY A 75 -7.66 19.15 2.04
C GLY A 75 -7.27 17.67 2.19
N GLY A 76 -6.01 17.33 2.41
CA GLY A 76 -5.60 15.97 2.71
C GLY A 76 -4.59 15.37 1.74
N LEU A 77 -4.46 14.05 1.78
CA LEU A 77 -3.52 13.28 0.96
C LEU A 77 -4.11 13.01 -0.42
N PRO A 78 -3.47 13.46 -1.51
CA PRO A 78 -3.92 13.15 -2.86
C PRO A 78 -3.62 11.69 -3.23
N PRO A 79 -4.39 11.08 -4.16
CA PRO A 79 -4.12 9.73 -4.63
C PRO A 79 -2.80 9.65 -5.41
N LYS A 80 -2.23 8.44 -5.48
CA LYS A 80 -0.98 8.15 -6.23
C LYS A 80 0.23 8.95 -5.77
N THR A 81 0.28 9.35 -4.49
CA THR A 81 1.41 10.07 -3.90
C THR A 81 2.13 9.24 -2.84
N LEU A 82 3.42 9.53 -2.66
CA LEU A 82 4.21 9.06 -1.54
C LEU A 82 4.27 10.16 -0.49
N ASN A 83 3.83 9.85 0.71
CA ASN A 83 3.87 10.77 1.85
C ASN A 83 4.80 10.17 2.92
N ILE A 84 5.68 10.98 3.48
CA ILE A 84 6.67 10.53 4.45
C ILE A 84 6.46 11.29 5.75
N ALA A 85 6.15 10.54 6.82
CA ALA A 85 6.14 11.06 8.18
C ALA A 85 7.55 10.92 8.77
N LEU A 86 8.23 12.05 8.96
CA LEU A 86 9.57 12.08 9.52
C LEU A 86 9.49 12.53 10.99
N ALA A 87 10.02 11.71 11.89
CA ALA A 87 10.11 12.01 13.31
C ALA A 87 11.31 11.28 13.91
N GLY A 88 11.90 11.87 14.94
CA GLY A 88 12.92 11.23 15.77
C GLY A 88 12.37 10.03 16.56
N THR A 89 13.28 9.28 17.16
CA THR A 89 12.91 8.15 18.03
C THR A 89 12.10 8.64 19.23
N GLY A 90 11.01 7.96 19.59
CA GLY A 90 10.17 8.28 20.74
C GLY A 90 9.22 9.49 20.56
N VAL A 91 9.27 10.20 19.42
CA VAL A 91 8.42 11.39 19.17
C VAL A 91 6.96 11.03 18.85
N GLY A 92 6.67 9.75 18.54
CA GLY A 92 5.31 9.29 18.30
C GLY A 92 4.97 9.01 16.83
N LYS A 93 5.96 8.77 15.96
CA LYS A 93 5.75 8.43 14.54
C LYS A 93 4.72 7.32 14.36
N SER A 94 4.91 6.17 15.01
CA SER A 94 4.00 5.02 14.90
C SER A 94 2.61 5.31 15.48
N LEU A 95 2.52 6.12 16.55
CA LEU A 95 1.24 6.57 17.10
C LEU A 95 0.47 7.43 16.09
N PHE A 96 1.16 8.38 15.45
CA PHE A 96 0.57 9.19 14.38
C PHE A 96 0.09 8.31 13.21
N MET A 97 0.90 7.33 12.79
CA MET A 97 0.53 6.42 11.70
C MET A 97 -0.67 5.54 12.09
N CYS A 98 -0.73 5.02 13.32
CA CYS A 98 -1.89 4.27 13.83
C CYS A 98 -3.16 5.14 13.85
N HIS A 99 -3.05 6.38 14.32
CA HIS A 99 -4.14 7.34 14.34
C HIS A 99 -4.65 7.63 12.91
N MET A 100 -3.74 7.89 11.98
CA MET A 100 -4.10 8.10 10.58
C MET A 100 -4.73 6.86 9.92
N ALA A 101 -4.26 5.66 10.26
CA ALA A 101 -4.85 4.42 9.75
C ALA A 101 -6.29 4.24 10.27
N ALA A 102 -6.53 4.50 11.55
CA ALA A 102 -7.86 4.49 12.15
C ALA A 102 -8.80 5.51 11.50
N ASN A 103 -8.32 6.74 11.30
CA ASN A 103 -9.08 7.80 10.63
C ASN A 103 -9.43 7.44 9.18
N CYS A 104 -8.48 6.91 8.40
CA CYS A 104 -8.75 6.47 7.03
C CYS A 104 -9.80 5.35 6.98
N MET A 105 -9.72 4.38 7.88
CA MET A 105 -10.70 3.30 8.00
C MET A 105 -12.10 3.86 8.33
N ASN A 106 -12.21 4.81 9.27
CA ASN A 106 -13.48 5.46 9.61
C ASN A 106 -14.09 6.24 8.43
N GLN A 107 -13.26 6.75 7.53
CA GLN A 107 -13.70 7.39 6.28
C GLN A 107 -14.12 6.39 5.19
N GLY A 108 -14.19 5.11 5.49
CA GLY A 108 -14.58 4.06 4.54
C GLY A 108 -13.46 3.62 3.60
N LYS A 109 -12.18 3.89 3.94
CA LYS A 109 -11.04 3.46 3.12
C LYS A 109 -10.55 2.08 3.52
N ASN A 110 -10.05 1.34 2.54
CA ASN A 110 -9.33 0.10 2.77
C ASN A 110 -7.88 0.41 3.09
N VAL A 111 -7.46 0.09 4.28
CA VAL A 111 -6.14 0.42 4.83
C VAL A 111 -5.29 -0.83 4.96
N LEU A 112 -4.09 -0.83 4.41
CA LEU A 112 -3.07 -1.83 4.66
C LEU A 112 -1.96 -1.22 5.52
N TYR A 113 -1.77 -1.74 6.73
CA TYR A 113 -0.68 -1.34 7.62
C TYR A 113 0.40 -2.43 7.65
N ILE A 114 1.59 -2.12 7.19
CA ILE A 114 2.75 -3.01 7.21
C ILE A 114 3.67 -2.53 8.33
N THR A 115 3.92 -3.39 9.30
CA THR A 115 4.88 -3.13 10.38
C THR A 115 6.10 -4.03 10.22
N LEU A 116 7.30 -3.45 10.45
CA LEU A 116 8.57 -4.17 10.45
C LEU A 116 9.29 -4.04 11.80
N GLU A 117 8.72 -3.28 12.74
CA GLU A 117 9.28 -3.02 14.06
C GLU A 117 8.44 -3.65 15.17
N MET A 118 7.13 -3.59 15.04
CA MET A 118 6.20 -3.99 16.09
C MET A 118 5.32 -5.16 15.64
N ALA A 119 4.90 -6.00 16.60
CA ALA A 119 3.93 -7.06 16.34
C ALA A 119 2.58 -6.51 15.87
N GLU A 120 1.85 -7.30 15.07
CA GLU A 120 0.51 -6.96 14.56
C GLU A 120 -0.44 -6.56 15.69
N GLU A 121 -0.39 -7.29 16.80
CA GLU A 121 -1.23 -7.08 17.98
C GLU A 121 -0.92 -5.73 18.67
N ARG A 122 0.35 -5.31 18.68
CA ARG A 122 0.74 -4.02 19.27
C ARG A 122 0.29 -2.83 18.42
N ILE A 123 0.24 -2.99 17.13
CA ILE A 123 -0.36 -1.99 16.24
C ILE A 123 -1.87 -1.97 16.42
N ALA A 124 -2.52 -3.15 16.47
CA ALA A 124 -3.95 -3.28 16.72
C ALA A 124 -4.37 -2.64 18.06
N GLU A 125 -3.62 -2.90 19.13
CA GLU A 125 -3.83 -2.31 20.46
C GLU A 125 -3.86 -0.77 20.43
N ARG A 126 -2.93 -0.13 19.72
CA ARG A 126 -2.89 1.33 19.57
C ARG A 126 -4.10 1.86 18.78
N ILE A 127 -4.51 1.11 17.76
CA ILE A 127 -5.68 1.45 16.95
C ILE A 127 -6.96 1.27 17.76
N ASP A 128 -7.07 0.19 18.55
CA ASP A 128 -8.20 -0.07 19.44
C ASP A 128 -8.33 1.03 20.50
N ALA A 129 -7.24 1.40 21.18
CA ALA A 129 -7.23 2.49 22.14
C ALA A 129 -7.73 3.80 21.54
N ASN A 130 -7.29 4.11 20.31
CA ASN A 130 -7.73 5.29 19.57
C ASN A 130 -9.22 5.24 19.22
N LEU A 131 -9.69 4.15 18.59
CA LEU A 131 -11.08 4.01 18.16
C LEU A 131 -12.08 3.89 19.33
N MET A 132 -11.64 3.31 20.43
CA MET A 132 -12.45 3.15 21.63
C MET A 132 -12.39 4.37 22.54
N ASN A 133 -11.51 5.33 22.25
CA ASN A 133 -11.25 6.52 23.06
C ASN A 133 -10.94 6.16 24.53
N VAL A 134 -9.95 5.31 24.70
CA VAL A 134 -9.43 4.90 26.01
C VAL A 134 -7.90 5.00 26.02
N SER A 135 -7.30 5.11 27.19
CA SER A 135 -5.83 5.02 27.29
C SER A 135 -5.36 3.59 27.04
N MET A 136 -4.06 3.42 26.77
CA MET A 136 -3.46 2.08 26.62
C MET A 136 -3.58 1.26 27.92
N GLU A 137 -3.45 1.91 29.08
CA GLU A 137 -3.62 1.28 30.39
C GLU A 137 -5.06 0.82 30.61
N ASP A 138 -6.03 1.71 30.37
CA ASP A 138 -7.45 1.39 30.50
C ASP A 138 -7.89 0.28 29.53
N LEU A 139 -7.26 0.16 28.35
CA LEU A 139 -7.57 -0.89 27.38
C LEU A 139 -7.26 -2.28 27.95
N HIS A 140 -6.16 -2.43 28.67
CA HIS A 140 -5.78 -3.71 29.31
C HIS A 140 -6.72 -4.11 30.45
N ASP A 141 -7.25 -3.13 31.17
CA ASP A 141 -8.17 -3.35 32.29
C ASP A 141 -9.64 -3.40 31.85
N LEU A 142 -9.91 -3.20 30.54
CA LEU A 142 -11.27 -3.14 30.02
C LEU A 142 -12.00 -4.48 30.14
N PRO A 143 -13.15 -4.56 30.84
CA PRO A 143 -13.93 -5.78 30.89
C PRO A 143 -14.35 -6.24 29.48
N LYS A 144 -14.29 -7.56 29.25
CA LYS A 144 -14.63 -8.12 27.93
C LYS A 144 -15.98 -7.67 27.39
N THR A 145 -16.98 -7.55 28.24
CA THR A 145 -18.32 -7.09 27.84
C THR A 145 -18.33 -5.65 27.32
N MET A 146 -17.48 -4.79 27.90
CA MET A 146 -17.32 -3.41 27.45
C MET A 146 -16.51 -3.36 26.15
N TYR A 147 -15.44 -4.13 26.04
CA TYR A 147 -14.68 -4.29 24.80
C TYR A 147 -15.60 -4.74 23.66
N ASP A 148 -16.36 -5.80 23.85
CA ASP A 148 -17.27 -6.34 22.82
C ASP A 148 -18.34 -5.31 22.42
N THR A 149 -18.82 -4.51 23.35
CA THR A 149 -19.81 -3.45 23.08
C THR A 149 -19.19 -2.32 22.23
N LYS A 150 -17.99 -1.84 22.61
CA LYS A 150 -17.25 -0.82 21.86
C LYS A 150 -16.88 -1.32 20.46
N MET A 151 -16.43 -2.57 20.34
CA MET A 151 -16.07 -3.18 19.07
C MET A 151 -17.29 -3.33 18.14
N LYS A 152 -18.45 -3.76 18.67
CA LYS A 152 -19.70 -3.79 17.90
C LYS A 152 -20.10 -2.41 17.38
N HIS A 153 -19.88 -1.36 18.18
CA HIS A 153 -20.15 0.01 17.76
C HIS A 153 -19.22 0.45 16.62
N ILE A 154 -17.92 0.15 16.74
CA ILE A 154 -16.92 0.42 15.70
C ILE A 154 -17.32 -0.29 14.41
N ILE A 155 -17.55 -1.61 14.46
CA ILE A 155 -17.94 -2.42 13.29
C ILE A 155 -19.18 -1.86 12.60
N LYS A 156 -20.19 -1.45 13.38
CA LYS A 156 -21.44 -0.91 12.84
C LYS A 156 -21.27 0.43 12.12
N ASN A 157 -20.34 1.26 12.59
CA ASN A 157 -20.18 2.63 12.10
C ASN A 157 -19.03 2.78 11.10
N THR A 158 -18.23 1.73 10.88
CA THR A 158 -17.09 1.76 9.99
C THR A 158 -17.39 0.99 8.71
N ASN A 159 -17.25 1.66 7.57
CA ASN A 159 -17.41 1.04 6.25
C ASN A 159 -16.08 0.64 5.60
N GLY A 160 -14.97 1.09 6.15
CA GLY A 160 -13.62 0.74 5.70
C GLY A 160 -13.13 -0.56 6.31
N GLN A 161 -12.02 -1.04 5.78
CA GLN A 161 -11.34 -2.23 6.29
C GLN A 161 -9.89 -1.89 6.62
N LEU A 162 -9.36 -2.54 7.65
CA LEU A 162 -7.95 -2.43 8.01
C LEU A 162 -7.33 -3.83 8.09
N VAL A 163 -6.24 -4.01 7.38
CA VAL A 163 -5.39 -5.22 7.47
C VAL A 163 -4.03 -4.79 7.99
N ILE A 164 -3.59 -5.42 9.07
CA ILE A 164 -2.25 -5.24 9.63
C ILE A 164 -1.42 -6.45 9.24
N LYS A 165 -0.19 -6.24 8.77
CA LYS A 165 0.75 -7.30 8.42
C LYS A 165 2.12 -7.01 8.99
N GLU A 166 2.60 -7.91 9.83
CA GLU A 166 3.95 -7.91 10.35
C GLU A 166 4.92 -8.62 9.40
N TYR A 167 6.09 -8.04 9.27
CA TYR A 167 7.27 -8.69 8.73
C TYR A 167 8.44 -8.53 9.71
N PRO A 168 9.25 -9.56 9.94
CA PRO A 168 10.46 -9.41 10.73
C PRO A 168 11.37 -8.33 10.15
N THR A 169 12.08 -7.63 11.03
CA THR A 169 13.06 -6.60 10.63
C THR A 169 14.02 -7.13 9.58
N ALA A 170 14.29 -6.33 8.56
CA ALA A 170 15.18 -6.64 7.43
C ALA A 170 14.79 -7.90 6.62
N SER A 171 13.55 -8.39 6.72
CA SER A 171 13.10 -9.57 5.98
C SER A 171 12.30 -9.25 4.71
N ALA A 172 11.64 -8.10 4.66
CA ALA A 172 10.73 -7.75 3.58
C ALA A 172 11.20 -6.54 2.77
N HIS A 173 10.99 -6.61 1.47
CA HIS A 173 11.26 -5.55 0.49
C HIS A 173 10.07 -5.39 -0.46
N SER A 174 10.16 -4.49 -1.42
CA SER A 174 9.07 -4.11 -2.32
C SER A 174 8.37 -5.29 -3.03
N ALA A 175 9.10 -6.37 -3.36
CA ALA A 175 8.48 -7.54 -3.99
C ALA A 175 7.54 -8.30 -3.04
N HIS A 176 7.90 -8.39 -1.75
CA HIS A 176 7.04 -8.99 -0.72
C HIS A 176 5.75 -8.16 -0.55
N PHE A 177 5.86 -6.84 -0.53
CA PHE A 177 4.70 -5.95 -0.41
C PHE A 177 3.76 -6.07 -1.62
N ARG A 178 4.32 -6.13 -2.85
CA ARG A 178 3.53 -6.40 -4.06
C ARG A 178 2.86 -7.78 -4.03
N GLY A 179 3.56 -8.80 -3.55
CA GLY A 179 3.02 -10.15 -3.35
C GLY A 179 1.84 -10.14 -2.38
N LEU A 180 2.00 -9.49 -1.22
CA LEU A 180 0.95 -9.33 -0.22
C LEU A 180 -0.30 -8.64 -0.79
N ILE A 181 -0.14 -7.55 -1.53
CA ILE A 181 -1.28 -6.84 -2.14
C ILE A 181 -2.04 -7.75 -3.11
N LYS A 182 -1.32 -8.52 -3.95
CA LYS A 182 -1.95 -9.50 -4.86
C LYS A 182 -2.67 -10.61 -4.09
N GLU A 183 -2.05 -11.13 -3.04
CA GLU A 183 -2.63 -12.16 -2.20
C GLU A 183 -3.91 -11.69 -1.50
N LEU A 184 -3.91 -10.49 -0.93
CA LEU A 184 -5.08 -9.86 -0.31
C LEU A 184 -6.21 -9.65 -1.33
N ALA A 185 -5.88 -9.22 -2.55
CA ALA A 185 -6.87 -9.06 -3.61
C ALA A 185 -7.53 -10.39 -4.00
N ILE A 186 -6.76 -11.47 -4.08
CA ILE A 186 -7.25 -12.81 -4.47
C ILE A 186 -8.01 -13.48 -3.33
N LYS A 187 -7.42 -13.51 -2.12
CA LYS A 187 -7.95 -14.31 -1.00
C LYS A 187 -9.06 -13.60 -0.21
N LYS A 188 -9.01 -12.27 -0.14
CA LYS A 188 -9.94 -11.47 0.69
C LYS A 188 -10.73 -10.45 -0.10
N SER A 189 -10.60 -10.40 -1.44
CA SER A 189 -11.19 -9.34 -2.29
C SER A 189 -10.83 -7.94 -1.78
N PHE A 190 -9.68 -7.81 -1.09
CA PHE A 190 -9.23 -6.59 -0.46
C PHE A 190 -8.23 -5.87 -1.36
N ARG A 191 -8.53 -4.62 -1.70
CA ARG A 191 -7.63 -3.71 -2.42
C ARG A 191 -7.44 -2.46 -1.57
N PRO A 192 -6.21 -2.17 -1.10
CA PRO A 192 -5.96 -1.01 -0.28
C PRO A 192 -6.07 0.30 -1.06
N ASP A 193 -6.74 1.29 -0.47
CA ASP A 193 -6.73 2.69 -0.93
C ASP A 193 -5.49 3.43 -0.42
N ILE A 194 -4.99 3.03 0.75
CA ILE A 194 -3.80 3.59 1.39
C ILE A 194 -2.97 2.48 2.05
N ILE A 195 -1.65 2.64 1.98
CA ILE A 195 -0.69 1.70 2.57
C ILE A 195 0.22 2.46 3.52
N PHE A 196 0.30 2.03 4.76
CA PHE A 196 1.27 2.48 5.75
C PHE A 196 2.41 1.48 5.83
N ILE A 197 3.66 1.96 5.90
CA ILE A 197 4.85 1.14 6.09
C ILE A 197 5.65 1.72 7.27
N ASP A 198 5.69 1.00 8.38
CA ASP A 198 6.35 1.42 9.60
C ASP A 198 7.53 0.50 9.92
N TYR A 199 8.76 0.87 9.57
CA TYR A 199 9.22 2.04 8.82
C TYR A 199 10.28 1.64 7.76
N LEU A 200 10.52 2.49 6.80
CA LEU A 200 11.33 2.21 5.61
C LEU A 200 12.77 1.78 5.92
N ASN A 201 13.42 2.38 6.91
CA ASN A 201 14.85 2.16 7.22
C ASN A 201 15.18 0.73 7.67
N ILE A 202 14.19 -0.05 8.06
CA ILE A 202 14.37 -1.46 8.46
C ILE A 202 13.83 -2.45 7.41
N CYS A 203 13.44 -1.96 6.22
CA CYS A 203 13.13 -2.82 5.09
C CYS A 203 14.41 -3.46 4.53
N ALA A 204 14.28 -4.65 3.96
CA ALA A 204 15.35 -5.26 3.19
C ALA A 204 15.51 -4.58 1.82
N SER A 205 16.69 -4.69 1.23
CA SER A 205 16.91 -4.28 -0.16
C SER A 205 16.85 -5.48 -1.10
N SER A 206 16.16 -5.32 -2.23
CA SER A 206 16.20 -6.30 -3.32
C SER A 206 17.47 -6.20 -4.17
N ARG A 207 18.20 -5.09 -4.09
CA ARG A 207 19.38 -4.78 -4.90
C ARG A 207 20.68 -5.15 -4.22
N PHE A 208 20.75 -5.01 -2.89
CA PHE A 208 21.95 -5.23 -2.10
C PHE A 208 21.78 -6.46 -1.22
N LYS A 209 22.38 -7.57 -1.63
CA LYS A 209 22.38 -8.81 -0.84
C LYS A 209 23.41 -8.67 0.30
N GLY A 210 22.98 -8.95 1.52
CA GLY A 210 23.84 -8.91 2.71
C GLY A 210 23.83 -7.59 3.48
N ALA A 211 23.12 -6.56 3.02
CA ALA A 211 22.88 -5.37 3.81
C ALA A 211 21.77 -5.62 4.86
N ALA A 212 22.07 -5.39 6.13
CA ALA A 212 21.15 -5.66 7.21
C ALA A 212 19.92 -4.72 7.22
N ASN A 213 20.09 -3.51 6.69
CA ASN A 213 19.05 -2.49 6.59
C ASN A 213 19.42 -1.41 5.58
N VAL A 214 18.49 -0.46 5.31
CA VAL A 214 18.73 0.66 4.39
C VAL A 214 19.94 1.50 4.79
N ASN A 215 20.20 1.66 6.08
CA ASN A 215 21.36 2.43 6.56
C ASN A 215 22.72 1.82 6.18
N SER A 216 22.75 0.56 5.75
CA SER A 216 23.99 -0.11 5.33
C SER A 216 24.43 0.26 3.91
N TYR A 217 23.64 1.01 3.15
CA TYR A 217 23.94 1.41 1.76
C TYR A 217 23.53 2.87 1.46
N MET A 218 23.24 3.67 2.47
CA MET A 218 23.29 5.12 2.42
C MET A 218 24.68 5.61 2.78
#